data_6363d115b3820ccae048807080af5be6
#
_entry.id   6363d115b3820ccae048807080af5be6
#
_cell.length_a   1.000
_cell.length_b   1.000
_cell.length_c   1.000
_cell.angle_alpha   90.00
_cell.angle_beta   90.00
_cell.angle_gamma   90.00
#
_symmetry.space_group_name_H-M   'P 1'
#
loop_
_entity.id
_entity.type
_entity.pdbx_description
1 polymer ?
#
loop_
_entity_poly.entity_id
_entity_poly.type
_entity_poly.pdbx_seq_one_letter_code
_entity_poly.pdbx_strand_id
1 'polypeptide(L)'
;WRLVYIDDSGIKFNSAAEWNGSEVGYAGITVSGDCKDDIIDNGGNIASKNPGWYLVIVTTSVVNREIHYDVQFNKPTIWLIGPAAGSTDYAEEAEGWSFTVPTTKDGDFVSPAFAGSVPGGDGDGVRMYVKIPGHDWWHSEFVVLSDKIAYRATGGDQARVAGSAGQKVYLNFSKGTGEIK
;
A
#
# COMPACT_ATOMS: atom_id res chain seq x y z
N TRP A 1 -3.03 4.32 -5.76
CA TRP A 1 -3.26 3.41 -4.61
C TRP A 1 -2.67 3.95 -3.32
N ARG A 2 -3.20 3.48 -2.19
CA ARG A 2 -2.67 3.73 -0.84
C ARG A 2 -3.07 2.60 0.11
N LEU A 3 -2.25 2.37 1.15
CA LEU A 3 -2.67 1.62 2.32
C LEU A 3 -3.33 2.60 3.30
N VAL A 4 -4.58 2.33 3.65
CA VAL A 4 -5.42 3.22 4.45
C VAL A 4 -6.04 2.42 5.60
N TYR A 5 -5.97 2.95 6.81
CA TYR A 5 -6.72 2.40 7.94
C TYR A 5 -8.13 2.99 7.94
N ILE A 6 -9.12 2.13 7.86
CA ILE A 6 -10.55 2.51 7.84
C ILE A 6 -11.20 1.89 9.06
N ASP A 7 -11.82 2.71 9.86
CA ASP A 7 -12.61 2.32 11.03
C ASP A 7 -14.12 2.59 10.81
N ASP A 8 -14.87 2.52 11.88
CA ASP A 8 -16.31 2.78 11.87
C ASP A 8 -16.65 4.27 11.69
N SER A 9 -15.74 5.19 12.01
CA SER A 9 -15.94 6.63 11.78
C SER A 9 -15.77 6.99 10.29
N GLY A 10 -14.96 6.21 9.58
CA GLY A 10 -14.78 6.29 8.14
C GLY A 10 -13.89 7.44 7.66
N ILE A 11 -13.79 7.53 6.34
CA ILE A 11 -12.99 8.50 5.60
C ILE A 11 -13.80 9.15 4.49
N LYS A 12 -13.29 10.23 3.94
CA LYS A 12 -13.67 10.80 2.64
C LYS A 12 -12.42 11.09 1.83
N PHE A 13 -12.55 11.13 0.53
CA PHE A 13 -11.50 11.59 -0.36
C PHE A 13 -11.66 13.08 -0.62
N ASN A 14 -10.55 13.79 -0.75
CA ASN A 14 -10.55 15.19 -1.17
C ASN A 14 -9.32 15.46 -2.05
N SER A 15 -9.45 16.38 -2.99
CA SER A 15 -8.36 16.86 -3.83
C SER A 15 -7.44 17.84 -3.09
N ALA A 16 -7.88 18.41 -1.98
CA ALA A 16 -7.14 19.31 -1.11
C ALA A 16 -7.11 18.79 0.33
N ALA A 17 -6.11 19.19 1.11
CA ALA A 17 -6.01 18.83 2.53
C ALA A 17 -6.89 19.75 3.41
N GLU A 18 -8.11 20.03 2.97
CA GLU A 18 -9.06 20.89 3.67
C GLU A 18 -10.51 20.48 3.36
N TRP A 19 -11.43 20.83 4.25
CA TRP A 19 -12.86 20.66 4.04
C TRP A 19 -13.39 21.86 3.24
N ASN A 20 -13.66 21.66 1.95
CA ASN A 20 -14.07 22.76 1.05
C ASN A 20 -15.34 22.45 0.23
N GLY A 21 -16.02 21.35 0.55
CA GLY A 21 -17.24 20.93 -0.13
C GLY A 21 -17.01 20.08 -1.39
N SER A 22 -15.74 19.76 -1.70
CA SER A 22 -15.39 18.83 -2.81
C SER A 22 -15.09 17.41 -2.32
N GLU A 23 -15.42 17.10 -1.07
CA GLU A 23 -15.19 15.80 -0.49
C GLU A 23 -16.08 14.74 -1.15
N VAL A 24 -15.46 13.63 -1.55
CA VAL A 24 -16.12 12.46 -2.10
C VAL A 24 -16.31 11.43 -0.99
N GLY A 25 -17.55 11.22 -0.59
CA GLY A 25 -17.95 10.22 0.39
C GLY A 25 -18.53 8.97 -0.27
N TYR A 26 -19.21 8.14 0.54
CA TYR A 26 -19.69 6.83 0.10
C TYR A 26 -20.63 6.90 -1.12
N ALA A 27 -21.56 7.83 -1.17
CA ALA A 27 -22.50 7.98 -2.29
C ALA A 27 -21.82 8.46 -3.60
N GLY A 28 -20.60 8.98 -3.52
CA GLY A 28 -19.85 9.48 -4.68
C GLY A 28 -18.93 8.46 -5.33
N ILE A 29 -18.93 7.21 -4.87
CA ILE A 29 -18.04 6.16 -5.35
C ILE A 29 -18.81 4.89 -5.76
N THR A 30 -18.20 4.11 -6.65
CA THR A 30 -18.56 2.71 -6.86
C THR A 30 -17.61 1.86 -6.04
N VAL A 31 -18.14 1.09 -5.08
CA VAL A 31 -17.34 0.22 -4.21
C VAL A 31 -17.09 -1.13 -4.89
N SER A 32 -15.82 -1.54 -4.97
CA SER A 32 -15.42 -2.82 -5.55
C SER A 32 -14.22 -3.43 -4.78
N GLY A 33 -13.63 -4.52 -5.28
CA GLY A 33 -12.49 -5.20 -4.69
C GLY A 33 -12.86 -6.34 -3.73
N ASP A 34 -11.84 -7.04 -3.22
CA ASP A 34 -11.99 -8.26 -2.43
C ASP A 34 -12.69 -8.04 -1.08
N CYS A 35 -12.52 -6.83 -0.52
CA CYS A 35 -13.07 -6.43 0.77
C CYS A 35 -14.29 -5.51 0.65
N LYS A 36 -14.93 -5.42 -0.53
CA LYS A 36 -16.08 -4.54 -0.78
C LYS A 36 -17.22 -4.73 0.23
N ASP A 37 -17.44 -5.95 0.66
CA ASP A 37 -18.53 -6.29 1.58
C ASP A 37 -18.28 -5.83 3.02
N ASP A 38 -17.05 -5.39 3.33
CA ASP A 38 -16.69 -4.78 4.61
C ASP A 38 -17.02 -3.28 4.65
N ILE A 39 -17.14 -2.65 3.47
CA ILE A 39 -17.29 -1.20 3.34
C ILE A 39 -18.77 -0.80 3.40
N ILE A 40 -19.05 0.17 4.25
CA ILE A 40 -20.41 0.64 4.54
C ILE A 40 -20.51 2.17 4.48
N ASP A 41 -21.72 2.65 4.29
CA ASP A 41 -22.05 4.07 4.48
C ASP A 41 -22.27 4.35 5.97
N ASN A 42 -21.50 5.26 6.52
CA ASN A 42 -21.76 5.80 7.85
C ASN A 42 -21.94 7.33 7.78
N GLY A 43 -23.17 7.76 7.58
CA GLY A 43 -23.51 9.19 7.50
C GLY A 43 -22.81 9.90 6.34
N GLY A 44 -22.63 9.23 5.20
CA GLY A 44 -21.92 9.73 4.02
C GLY A 44 -20.41 9.50 4.04
N ASN A 45 -19.85 8.96 5.12
CA ASN A 45 -18.45 8.54 5.16
C ASN A 45 -18.28 7.13 4.61
N ILE A 46 -17.14 6.86 4.04
CA ILE A 46 -16.70 5.52 3.62
C ILE A 46 -16.12 4.85 4.86
N ALA A 47 -16.87 4.00 5.52
CA ALA A 47 -16.51 3.34 6.77
C ALA A 47 -16.36 1.83 6.59
N SER A 48 -15.80 1.16 7.58
CA SER A 48 -15.70 -0.29 7.59
C SER A 48 -16.39 -0.89 8.82
N LYS A 49 -17.18 -1.96 8.61
CA LYS A 49 -17.70 -2.78 9.69
C LYS A 49 -16.63 -3.68 10.32
N ASN A 50 -15.51 -3.88 9.64
CA ASN A 50 -14.33 -4.60 10.11
C ASN A 50 -13.13 -3.65 10.12
N PRO A 51 -12.98 -2.79 11.17
CA PRO A 51 -11.91 -1.81 11.24
C PRO A 51 -10.52 -2.42 11.01
N GLY A 52 -9.75 -1.81 10.13
CA GLY A 52 -8.44 -2.35 9.76
C GLY A 52 -7.79 -1.61 8.59
N TRP A 53 -6.66 -2.14 8.16
CA TRP A 53 -5.95 -1.65 6.99
C TRP A 53 -6.55 -2.22 5.70
N TYR A 54 -6.59 -1.40 4.68
CA TYR A 54 -7.06 -1.75 3.34
C TYR A 54 -6.08 -1.21 2.28
N LEU A 55 -5.83 -1.99 1.24
CA LEU A 55 -5.25 -1.47 0.00
C LEU A 55 -6.37 -0.84 -0.82
N VAL A 56 -6.35 0.49 -0.88
CA VAL A 56 -7.35 1.28 -1.60
C VAL A 56 -6.78 1.69 -2.96
N ILE A 57 -7.48 1.33 -4.03
CA ILE A 57 -7.13 1.68 -5.42
C ILE A 57 -8.28 2.51 -5.97
N VAL A 58 -7.99 3.72 -6.41
CA VAL A 58 -8.96 4.63 -7.01
C VAL A 58 -8.71 4.71 -8.50
N THR A 59 -9.73 4.37 -9.27
CA THR A 59 -9.76 4.56 -10.73
C THR A 59 -10.79 5.63 -11.06
N THR A 60 -10.41 6.61 -11.86
CA THR A 60 -11.30 7.68 -12.31
C THR A 60 -11.62 7.53 -13.79
N SER A 61 -12.87 7.79 -14.15
CA SER A 61 -13.32 7.87 -15.54
C SER A 61 -14.20 9.09 -15.74
N VAL A 62 -14.33 9.55 -16.98
CA VAL A 62 -15.22 10.66 -17.33
C VAL A 62 -16.31 10.12 -18.25
N VAL A 63 -17.55 10.19 -17.80
CA VAL A 63 -18.74 9.77 -18.55
C VAL A 63 -19.73 10.95 -18.57
N ASN A 64 -20.19 11.36 -19.74
CA ASN A 64 -21.10 12.50 -19.91
C ASN A 64 -20.65 13.80 -19.23
N ARG A 65 -19.34 14.06 -19.21
CA ARG A 65 -18.70 15.22 -18.53
C ARG A 65 -18.72 15.17 -17.01
N GLU A 66 -19.04 14.03 -16.42
CA GLU A 66 -19.00 13.79 -14.97
C GLU A 66 -17.85 12.84 -14.65
N ILE A 67 -17.18 13.09 -13.51
CA ILE A 67 -16.11 12.23 -13.01
C ILE A 67 -16.75 11.11 -12.18
N HIS A 68 -16.45 9.87 -12.54
CA HIS A 68 -16.82 8.69 -11.80
C HIS A 68 -15.60 8.11 -11.09
N TYR A 69 -15.80 7.67 -9.85
CA TYR A 69 -14.78 7.06 -9.01
C TYR A 69 -15.13 5.60 -8.77
N ASP A 70 -14.34 4.67 -9.32
CA ASP A 70 -14.34 3.27 -8.90
C ASP A 70 -13.26 3.09 -7.83
N VAL A 71 -13.66 2.63 -6.65
CA VAL A 71 -12.77 2.48 -5.51
C VAL A 71 -12.76 1.03 -5.08
N GLN A 72 -11.61 0.39 -5.31
CA GLN A 72 -11.38 -0.98 -4.88
C GLN A 72 -10.80 -0.99 -3.46
N PHE A 73 -11.39 -1.81 -2.61
CA PHE A 73 -10.90 -2.11 -1.27
C PHE A 73 -10.43 -3.55 -1.24
N ASN A 74 -9.13 -3.74 -1.06
CA ASN A 74 -8.49 -5.05 -1.12
C ASN A 74 -7.72 -5.33 0.17
N LYS A 75 -7.30 -6.60 0.35
CA LYS A 75 -6.43 -6.98 1.46
C LYS A 75 -5.13 -6.16 1.43
N PRO A 76 -4.66 -5.67 2.58
CA PRO A 76 -3.50 -4.77 2.67
C PRO A 76 -2.17 -5.53 2.62
N THR A 77 -2.03 -6.46 1.68
CA THR A 77 -0.87 -7.34 1.61
C THR A 77 0.30 -6.64 0.91
N ILE A 78 1.46 -6.64 1.57
CA ILE A 78 2.74 -6.20 1.05
C ILE A 78 3.63 -7.43 0.90
N TRP A 79 4.44 -7.48 -0.13
CA TRP A 79 5.45 -8.52 -0.34
C TRP A 79 6.85 -7.93 -0.44
N LEU A 80 7.83 -8.63 0.16
CA LEU A 80 9.22 -8.50 -0.27
C LEU A 80 9.37 -9.13 -1.64
N ILE A 81 10.33 -8.61 -2.44
CA ILE A 81 10.63 -9.14 -3.76
C ILE A 81 12.13 -9.02 -4.05
N GLY A 82 12.64 -9.90 -4.92
CA GLY A 82 14.03 -9.93 -5.33
C GLY A 82 14.98 -10.46 -4.25
N PRO A 83 16.20 -9.93 -4.13
CA PRO A 83 17.23 -10.48 -3.24
C PRO A 83 16.84 -10.61 -1.77
N ALA A 84 16.02 -9.68 -1.25
CA ALA A 84 15.53 -9.76 0.13
C ALA A 84 14.66 -11.01 0.39
N ALA A 85 13.94 -11.47 -0.65
CA ALA A 85 13.17 -12.70 -0.66
C ALA A 85 13.98 -13.94 -1.12
N GLY A 86 15.29 -13.84 -1.18
CA GLY A 86 16.18 -14.95 -1.57
C GLY A 86 16.08 -15.35 -3.04
N SER A 87 15.50 -14.51 -3.91
CA SER A 87 15.29 -14.80 -5.32
C SER A 87 15.78 -13.66 -6.20
N THR A 88 16.26 -14.00 -7.39
CA THR A 88 16.69 -13.04 -8.43
C THR A 88 15.72 -12.95 -9.60
N ASP A 89 14.69 -13.76 -9.62
CA ASP A 89 13.68 -13.85 -10.69
C ASP A 89 12.44 -12.97 -10.44
N TYR A 90 12.41 -12.25 -9.32
CA TYR A 90 11.35 -11.29 -8.99
C TYR A 90 9.93 -11.88 -9.11
N ALA A 91 9.78 -13.13 -8.66
CA ALA A 91 8.47 -13.79 -8.61
C ALA A 91 7.51 -13.00 -7.70
N GLU A 92 6.35 -12.65 -8.25
CA GLU A 92 5.31 -11.95 -7.50
C GLU A 92 4.57 -12.90 -6.55
N GLU A 93 4.09 -12.36 -5.43
CA GLU A 93 3.22 -13.03 -4.45
C GLU A 93 3.81 -14.35 -3.92
N ALA A 94 5.15 -14.41 -3.84
CA ALA A 94 5.85 -15.61 -3.40
C ALA A 94 5.48 -15.97 -1.96
N GLU A 95 5.17 -17.24 -1.73
CA GLU A 95 4.76 -17.76 -0.43
C GLU A 95 5.83 -17.50 0.64
N GLY A 96 5.38 -17.07 1.83
CA GLY A 96 6.26 -16.77 2.96
C GLY A 96 6.89 -15.37 2.95
N TRP A 97 6.70 -14.57 1.89
CA TRP A 97 7.33 -13.24 1.76
C TRP A 97 6.37 -12.07 1.95
N SER A 98 5.14 -12.32 2.38
CA SER A 98 4.21 -11.27 2.76
C SER A 98 4.48 -10.72 4.15
N PHE A 99 4.21 -9.43 4.33
CA PHE A 99 4.32 -8.73 5.61
C PHE A 99 3.20 -9.13 6.56
N THR A 100 3.51 -9.15 7.85
CA THR A 100 2.49 -9.17 8.91
C THR A 100 1.80 -7.81 8.95
N VAL A 101 0.48 -7.82 8.83
CA VAL A 101 -0.37 -6.61 8.86
C VAL A 101 -0.68 -6.27 10.32
N PRO A 102 -0.49 -5.01 10.77
CA PRO A 102 -0.84 -4.62 12.13
C PRO A 102 -2.36 -4.53 12.31
N THR A 103 -2.82 -4.79 13.52
CA THR A 103 -4.24 -4.69 13.90
C THR A 103 -4.67 -3.28 14.29
N THR A 104 -3.71 -2.36 14.45
CA THR A 104 -3.97 -0.97 14.86
C THR A 104 -3.47 0.02 13.82
N LYS A 105 -4.06 1.20 13.81
CA LYS A 105 -3.71 2.30 12.90
C LYS A 105 -2.24 2.71 13.00
N ASP A 106 -1.69 2.73 14.21
CA ASP A 106 -0.32 3.20 14.46
C ASP A 106 0.70 2.04 14.53
N GLY A 107 0.26 0.81 14.27
CA GLY A 107 1.13 -0.36 14.23
C GLY A 107 2.00 -0.41 12.98
N ASP A 108 3.08 -1.18 13.06
CA ASP A 108 4.00 -1.38 11.94
C ASP A 108 3.64 -2.64 11.15
N PHE A 109 3.67 -2.54 9.83
CA PHE A 109 3.76 -3.71 8.96
C PHE A 109 5.17 -4.26 9.05
N VAL A 110 5.31 -5.55 9.29
CA VAL A 110 6.61 -6.18 9.53
C VAL A 110 6.87 -7.27 8.50
N SER A 111 7.99 -7.17 7.79
CA SER A 111 8.38 -8.17 6.80
C SER A 111 8.82 -9.49 7.45
N PRO A 112 8.85 -10.60 6.70
CA PRO A 112 9.72 -11.72 7.03
C PRO A 112 11.17 -11.28 7.16
N ALA A 113 11.99 -12.07 7.84
CA ALA A 113 13.44 -11.84 7.88
C ALA A 113 14.05 -12.09 6.50
N PHE A 114 15.01 -11.24 6.09
CA PHE A 114 15.69 -11.41 4.80
C PHE A 114 16.40 -12.76 4.71
N ALA A 115 16.23 -13.44 3.60
CA ALA A 115 16.84 -14.74 3.34
C ALA A 115 18.37 -14.70 3.30
N GLY A 116 18.94 -13.56 2.90
CA GLY A 116 20.37 -13.39 2.74
C GLY A 116 20.78 -11.92 2.79
N SER A 117 22.05 -11.65 2.54
CA SER A 117 22.54 -10.29 2.37
C SER A 117 22.01 -9.70 1.05
N VAL A 118 21.54 -8.48 1.13
CA VAL A 118 20.97 -7.72 0.01
C VAL A 118 21.91 -6.57 -0.30
N PRO A 119 22.55 -6.51 -1.47
CA PRO A 119 23.37 -5.37 -1.85
C PRO A 119 22.49 -4.12 -2.00
N GLY A 120 23.06 -2.95 -1.74
CA GLY A 120 22.42 -1.69 -2.04
C GLY A 120 22.69 -1.24 -3.46
N GLY A 121 22.01 -0.20 -3.92
CA GLY A 121 22.23 0.44 -5.20
C GLY A 121 21.06 0.38 -6.16
N ASP A 122 21.29 0.81 -7.39
CA ASP A 122 20.29 0.80 -8.45
C ASP A 122 20.04 -0.64 -8.93
N GLY A 123 18.79 -1.05 -9.00
CA GLY A 123 18.39 -2.37 -9.46
C GLY A 123 18.39 -3.46 -8.38
N ASP A 124 19.30 -3.44 -7.45
CA ASP A 124 19.37 -4.34 -6.30
C ASP A 124 18.88 -3.65 -5.02
N GLY A 125 18.94 -4.31 -3.88
CA GLY A 125 18.55 -3.74 -2.61
C GLY A 125 17.20 -4.23 -2.11
N VAL A 126 16.78 -3.68 -0.97
CA VAL A 126 15.51 -4.08 -0.33
C VAL A 126 14.35 -3.46 -1.07
N ARG A 127 13.52 -4.32 -1.68
CA ARG A 127 12.38 -3.95 -2.53
C ARG A 127 11.10 -4.58 -2.00
N MET A 128 10.01 -3.83 -2.12
CA MET A 128 8.69 -4.27 -1.70
C MET A 128 7.59 -3.62 -2.54
N TYR A 129 6.44 -4.27 -2.60
CA TYR A 129 5.33 -3.82 -3.42
C TYR A 129 3.99 -4.27 -2.83
N VAL A 130 2.89 -3.69 -3.34
CA VAL A 130 1.53 -4.22 -3.20
C VAL A 130 1.04 -4.71 -4.56
N LYS A 131 0.20 -5.75 -4.60
CA LYS A 131 -0.35 -6.22 -5.88
C LYS A 131 -1.49 -5.32 -6.33
N ILE A 132 -1.32 -4.71 -7.50
CA ILE A 132 -2.38 -3.97 -8.19
C ILE A 132 -2.85 -4.83 -9.37
N PRO A 133 -4.15 -5.19 -9.45
CA PRO A 133 -4.65 -5.99 -10.55
C PRO A 133 -4.33 -5.40 -11.93
N GLY A 134 -3.80 -6.23 -12.83
CA GLY A 134 -3.45 -5.82 -14.19
C GLY A 134 -2.16 -5.01 -14.34
N HIS A 135 -1.38 -4.87 -13.27
CA HIS A 135 -0.09 -4.17 -13.29
C HIS A 135 1.03 -5.07 -12.76
N ASP A 136 2.22 -4.89 -13.34
CA ASP A 136 3.45 -5.51 -12.83
C ASP A 136 3.82 -4.90 -11.47
N TRP A 137 4.49 -5.66 -10.63
CA TRP A 137 4.88 -5.28 -9.26
C TRP A 137 5.62 -3.93 -9.17
N TRP A 138 6.46 -3.61 -10.14
CA TRP A 138 7.27 -2.38 -10.12
C TRP A 138 6.45 -1.08 -10.27
N HIS A 139 5.19 -1.15 -10.75
CA HIS A 139 4.26 -0.01 -10.78
C HIS A 139 3.78 0.40 -9.38
N SER A 140 3.85 -0.52 -8.44
CA SER A 140 3.45 -0.29 -7.04
C SER A 140 4.61 -0.44 -6.06
N GLU A 141 5.84 -0.50 -6.58
CA GLU A 141 7.04 -0.59 -5.79
C GLU A 141 7.22 0.62 -4.87
N PHE A 142 7.67 0.37 -3.67
CA PHE A 142 8.16 1.37 -2.75
C PHE A 142 9.34 0.82 -1.95
N VAL A 143 10.10 1.72 -1.34
CA VAL A 143 11.36 1.41 -0.65
C VAL A 143 11.46 2.25 0.64
N VAL A 144 12.40 1.92 1.50
CA VAL A 144 12.75 2.75 2.65
C VAL A 144 13.97 3.57 2.30
N LEU A 145 13.82 4.90 2.31
CA LEU A 145 14.93 5.84 2.10
C LEU A 145 14.92 6.89 3.22
N SER A 146 16.06 7.04 3.92
CA SER A 146 16.21 8.02 5.02
C SER A 146 15.06 7.93 6.03
N ASP A 147 14.75 6.72 6.48
CA ASP A 147 13.70 6.38 7.44
C ASP A 147 12.27 6.74 6.99
N LYS A 148 12.06 6.90 5.69
CA LYS A 148 10.75 7.20 5.09
C LYS A 148 10.37 6.16 4.04
N ILE A 149 9.06 5.99 3.88
CA ILE A 149 8.49 5.22 2.78
C ILE A 149 8.54 6.08 1.51
N ALA A 150 9.32 5.67 0.53
CA ALA A 150 9.47 6.34 -0.75
C ALA A 150 8.86 5.50 -1.87
N TYR A 151 7.90 6.05 -2.59
CA TYR A 151 7.19 5.38 -3.68
C TYR A 151 7.92 5.60 -5.00
N ARG A 152 8.09 4.53 -5.78
CA ARG A 152 8.64 4.62 -7.14
C ARG A 152 7.71 5.41 -8.07
N ALA A 153 6.41 5.23 -7.94
CA ALA A 153 5.38 5.85 -8.78
C ALA A 153 5.65 5.60 -10.28
N THR A 154 5.71 6.67 -11.10
CA THR A 154 6.04 6.61 -12.53
C THR A 154 7.52 6.88 -12.81
N GLY A 155 8.34 7.04 -11.75
CA GLY A 155 9.77 7.28 -11.87
C GLY A 155 10.56 6.06 -12.35
N GLY A 156 11.81 6.29 -12.70
CA GLY A 156 12.79 5.23 -12.96
C GLY A 156 13.21 4.49 -11.70
N ASP A 157 14.17 3.60 -11.84
CA ASP A 157 14.78 2.95 -10.69
C ASP A 157 15.43 3.99 -9.77
N GLN A 158 15.23 3.78 -8.47
CA GLN A 158 15.82 4.58 -7.41
C GLN A 158 16.90 3.77 -6.72
N ALA A 159 17.88 4.45 -6.15
CA ALA A 159 18.83 3.81 -5.25
C ALA A 159 18.07 3.15 -4.09
N ARG A 160 18.43 1.92 -3.77
CA ARG A 160 17.82 1.12 -2.71
C ARG A 160 18.85 0.83 -1.64
N VAL A 161 18.38 0.66 -0.41
CA VAL A 161 19.27 0.37 0.71
C VAL A 161 19.66 -1.10 0.72
N ALA A 162 20.86 -1.36 1.23
CA ALA A 162 21.34 -2.70 1.52
C ALA A 162 20.61 -3.28 2.73
N GLY A 163 20.69 -4.59 2.88
CA GLY A 163 20.22 -5.31 4.06
C GLY A 163 21.11 -6.50 4.35
N SER A 164 21.06 -7.00 5.57
CA SER A 164 21.76 -8.20 6.01
C SER A 164 20.78 -9.34 6.30
N ALA A 165 21.24 -10.57 6.15
CA ALA A 165 20.45 -11.75 6.50
C ALA A 165 19.87 -11.62 7.92
N GLY A 166 18.59 -11.94 8.05
CA GLY A 166 17.88 -11.87 9.33
C GLY A 166 17.25 -10.53 9.68
N GLN A 167 17.66 -9.43 9.03
CA GLN A 167 16.98 -8.14 9.19
C GLN A 167 15.57 -8.18 8.63
N LYS A 168 14.73 -7.23 9.10
CA LYS A 168 13.35 -7.04 8.66
C LYS A 168 13.09 -5.58 8.33
N VAL A 169 12.07 -5.37 7.51
CA VAL A 169 11.49 -4.05 7.26
C VAL A 169 10.33 -3.82 8.21
N TYR A 170 10.27 -2.64 8.79
CA TYR A 170 9.17 -2.12 9.60
C TYR A 170 8.60 -0.88 8.92
N LEU A 171 7.32 -0.87 8.60
CA LEU A 171 6.68 0.24 7.87
C LEU A 171 5.50 0.77 8.66
N ASN A 172 5.52 2.05 8.96
CA ASN A 172 4.41 2.75 9.59
C ASN A 172 3.73 3.70 8.59
N PHE A 173 2.62 3.28 8.02
CA PHE A 173 1.93 4.07 7.00
C PHE A 173 1.21 5.29 7.57
N SER A 174 0.82 5.30 8.84
CA SER A 174 0.24 6.48 9.50
C SER A 174 1.26 7.62 9.64
N LYS A 175 2.54 7.28 9.82
CA LYS A 175 3.64 8.24 9.97
C LYS A 175 4.42 8.45 8.67
N GLY A 176 4.24 7.56 7.69
CA GLY A 176 5.03 7.56 6.45
C GLY A 176 6.49 7.16 6.66
N THR A 177 6.79 6.40 7.72
CA THR A 177 8.16 6.02 8.09
C THR A 177 8.43 4.55 7.82
N GLY A 178 9.70 4.22 7.58
CA GLY A 178 10.18 2.85 7.42
C GLY A 178 11.57 2.67 8.02
N GLU A 179 11.85 1.48 8.53
CA GLU A 179 13.11 1.12 9.15
C GLU A 179 13.51 -0.31 8.73
N ILE A 180 14.81 -0.55 8.56
CA ILE A 180 15.39 -1.88 8.34
C ILE A 180 16.31 -2.20 9.52
N LYS A 181 15.97 -3.23 10.29
CA LYS A 181 16.73 -3.63 11.49
C LYS A 181 16.64 -5.12 11.75
#